data_4571dc3986b741817665ba2d54b6a8e1
#
_entry.id   4571dc3986b741817665ba2d54b6a8e1
#
_cell.length_a   1.000
_cell.length_b   1.000
_cell.length_c   1.000
_cell.angle_alpha   90.00
_cell.angle_beta   90.00
_cell.angle_gamma   90.00
#
_symmetry.space_group_name_H-M   'P 1'
#
loop_
_entity.id
_entity.type
_entity.pdbx_description
1 polymer ?
#
loop_
_entity_poly.entity_id
_entity_poly.type
_entity_poly.pdbx_seq_one_letter_code
_entity_poly.pdbx_strand_id
1 'polypeptide(L)'
;MIKYKGQKLLVFDAFQNIPKSISVLASLLTGFGIEIKDFPKCLHPREDFHKISKKYPIFAVSDGVTLELDKKGNYPKNSGAGKVAKIFCEMIIKEAEKKYGDFTVPDLKKIFSEVNLKVAKYNQSSGRTKGKLNYLDFDLFSATGSYVVIKNKIIYWASICDSSVVHFKKDGSIGFKSPDCWKLLRENLPKHWMKIPESERKKIIRKTYRNGVDRNGKLIGYGVITGEKEAERYLQFGKFEVEDGDLVIILTDGFENYIKMESFVKLFLYWPKDIKSKFKKITKQKSIEDPNNFGRERTIIAIKI
;
A
#
# COMPACT_ATOMS: atom_id res chain seq x y z
N MET A 1 -17.87 -0.44 -13.15
CA MET A 1 -17.94 -1.67 -12.35
C MET A 1 -17.58 -2.85 -13.25
N ILE A 2 -16.61 -3.66 -12.84
CA ILE A 2 -16.17 -4.86 -13.56
C ILE A 2 -16.79 -6.06 -12.83
N LYS A 3 -17.22 -7.08 -13.57
CA LYS A 3 -17.79 -8.32 -13.03
C LYS A 3 -16.89 -9.49 -13.43
N TYR A 4 -16.62 -10.39 -12.49
CA TYR A 4 -15.94 -11.67 -12.72
C TYR A 4 -16.79 -12.80 -12.17
N LYS A 5 -17.30 -13.70 -13.01
CA LYS A 5 -18.08 -14.89 -12.60
C LYS A 5 -19.11 -14.61 -11.49
N GLY A 6 -19.92 -13.56 -11.64
CA GLY A 6 -20.92 -13.15 -10.65
C GLY A 6 -20.44 -12.22 -9.53
N GLN A 7 -19.13 -12.04 -9.37
CA GLN A 7 -18.55 -11.12 -8.38
C GLN A 7 -18.81 -9.65 -8.75
N LYS A 8 -19.05 -8.83 -7.74
CA LYS A 8 -19.15 -7.36 -7.89
C LYS A 8 -17.88 -6.71 -7.39
N LEU A 9 -17.28 -5.89 -8.22
CA LEU A 9 -16.04 -5.18 -7.93
C LEU A 9 -16.25 -3.68 -7.99
N LEU A 10 -15.69 -2.98 -7.03
CA LEU A 10 -15.65 -1.53 -7.00
C LEU A 10 -14.23 -1.07 -6.68
N VAL A 11 -13.69 -0.22 -7.53
CA VAL A 11 -12.37 0.38 -7.34
C VAL A 11 -12.54 1.88 -7.15
N PHE A 12 -11.93 2.40 -6.13
CA PHE A 12 -11.86 3.83 -5.87
C PHE A 12 -10.41 4.27 -5.75
N ASP A 13 -10.11 5.32 -6.46
CA ASP A 13 -8.91 6.11 -6.29
C ASP A 13 -9.31 7.42 -5.62
N ALA A 14 -9.01 7.51 -4.35
CA ALA A 14 -9.47 8.60 -3.54
C ALA A 14 -8.67 9.89 -3.77
N PHE A 15 -7.49 9.81 -4.38
CA PHE A 15 -6.73 11.00 -4.74
C PHE A 15 -7.53 11.94 -5.65
N GLN A 16 -8.36 11.40 -6.53
CA GLN A 16 -9.25 12.18 -7.40
C GLN A 16 -10.49 12.72 -6.67
N ASN A 17 -10.80 12.22 -5.49
CA ASN A 17 -12.02 12.54 -4.75
C ASN A 17 -11.79 13.48 -3.56
N ILE A 18 -10.54 13.83 -3.27
CA ILE A 18 -10.18 14.80 -2.23
C ILE A 18 -9.92 16.14 -2.89
N PRO A 19 -10.38 17.27 -2.32
CA PRO A 19 -9.91 18.57 -2.73
C PRO A 19 -8.38 18.59 -2.67
N LYS A 20 -7.74 19.04 -3.73
CA LYS A 20 -6.26 19.08 -3.84
C LYS A 20 -5.59 19.72 -2.62
N SER A 21 -6.22 20.72 -2.02
CA SER A 21 -5.78 21.37 -0.79
C SER A 21 -5.71 20.42 0.41
N ILE A 22 -6.63 19.46 0.53
CA ILE A 22 -6.69 18.53 1.68
C ILE A 22 -5.69 17.39 1.50
N SER A 23 -5.52 16.85 0.31
CA SER A 23 -4.51 15.81 0.06
C SER A 23 -3.09 16.33 0.25
N VAL A 24 -2.83 17.55 -0.16
CA VAL A 24 -1.57 18.26 0.09
C VAL A 24 -1.33 18.42 1.59
N LEU A 25 -2.33 18.83 2.35
CA LEU A 25 -2.30 18.99 3.80
C LEU A 25 -1.95 17.67 4.50
N ALA A 26 -2.62 16.59 4.19
CA ALA A 26 -2.42 15.30 4.85
C ALA A 26 -1.02 14.73 4.60
N SER A 27 -0.50 14.83 3.39
CA SER A 27 0.83 14.34 3.03
C SER A 27 1.96 15.11 3.72
N LEU A 28 1.75 16.36 4.00
CA LEU A 28 2.77 17.25 4.57
C LEU A 28 2.73 17.27 6.10
N LEU A 29 1.59 17.06 6.73
CA LEU A 29 1.48 16.88 8.18
C LEU A 29 2.20 15.61 8.68
N THR A 30 2.32 14.60 7.83
CA THR A 30 3.00 13.34 8.20
C THR A 30 4.51 13.33 7.97
N GLY A 31 5.08 14.31 7.24
CA GLY A 31 6.48 14.25 6.84
C GLY A 31 7.38 15.38 7.30
N PHE A 32 6.93 16.63 7.40
CA PHE A 32 7.84 17.77 7.41
C PHE A 32 7.57 18.86 8.45
N GLY A 33 6.56 18.75 9.29
CA GLY A 33 6.29 19.76 10.33
C GLY A 33 6.00 21.17 9.82
N ILE A 34 5.53 21.31 8.58
CA ILE A 34 5.24 22.61 7.95
C ILE A 34 3.80 23.01 8.24
N GLU A 35 3.60 24.28 8.62
CA GLU A 35 2.26 24.81 8.86
C GLU A 35 1.39 24.83 7.58
N ILE A 36 0.11 24.55 7.77
CA ILE A 36 -0.95 24.48 6.75
C ILE A 36 -1.02 25.71 5.82
N LYS A 37 -0.57 26.86 6.31
CA LYS A 37 -0.64 28.14 5.59
C LYS A 37 0.24 28.21 4.33
N ASP A 38 1.28 27.37 4.24
CA ASP A 38 2.28 27.44 3.16
C ASP A 38 1.99 26.53 1.96
N PHE A 39 0.82 25.89 1.96
CA PHE A 39 0.47 24.79 1.07
C PHE A 39 -0.19 25.07 -0.28
N PRO A 40 -0.61 26.28 -0.66
CA PRO A 40 -1.29 26.47 -1.94
C PRO A 40 -0.46 26.12 -3.17
N LYS A 41 0.86 25.88 -3.02
CA LYS A 41 1.81 25.76 -4.14
C LYS A 41 2.41 24.37 -4.35
N CYS A 42 2.32 23.44 -3.40
CA CYS A 42 2.87 22.10 -3.55
C CYS A 42 1.80 21.09 -3.99
N LEU A 43 1.86 20.63 -5.22
CA LEU A 43 1.09 19.50 -5.70
C LEU A 43 1.82 18.23 -5.31
N HIS A 44 1.30 17.47 -4.34
CA HIS A 44 1.80 16.13 -4.02
C HIS A 44 1.64 15.23 -5.25
N PRO A 45 2.70 14.58 -5.76
CA PRO A 45 2.54 13.64 -6.84
C PRO A 45 1.72 12.45 -6.38
N ARG A 46 0.96 11.87 -7.29
CA ARG A 46 0.28 10.62 -7.03
C ARG A 46 1.31 9.49 -6.93
N GLU A 47 1.35 8.83 -5.80
CA GLU A 47 2.26 7.72 -5.52
C GLU A 47 1.55 6.38 -5.36
N ASP A 48 0.26 6.40 -5.02
CA ASP A 48 -0.60 5.23 -5.03
C ASP A 48 -0.86 4.73 -6.46
N PHE A 49 -0.89 3.42 -6.60
CA PHE A 49 -1.27 2.77 -7.85
C PHE A 49 -2.12 1.52 -7.60
N HIS A 50 -2.99 1.22 -8.54
CA HIS A 50 -3.73 -0.04 -8.56
C HIS A 50 -3.81 -0.62 -9.97
N LYS A 51 -3.98 -1.93 -10.04
CA LYS A 51 -4.22 -2.62 -11.31
C LYS A 51 -5.15 -3.79 -11.09
N ILE A 52 -6.01 -4.01 -12.08
CA ILE A 52 -6.95 -5.13 -12.12
C ILE A 52 -6.73 -5.84 -13.44
N SER A 53 -6.65 -7.16 -13.40
CA SER A 53 -6.61 -7.95 -14.63
C SER A 53 -7.94 -7.84 -15.37
N LYS A 54 -7.84 -7.76 -16.69
CA LYS A 54 -9.01 -7.84 -17.58
C LYS A 54 -9.44 -9.28 -17.87
N LYS A 55 -8.55 -10.26 -17.60
CA LYS A 55 -8.74 -11.67 -17.95
C LYS A 55 -9.23 -12.51 -16.78
N TYR A 56 -8.69 -12.27 -15.59
CA TYR A 56 -8.90 -13.10 -14.42
C TYR A 56 -9.15 -12.24 -13.18
N PRO A 57 -9.78 -12.75 -12.11
CA PRO A 57 -9.99 -12.01 -10.87
C PRO A 57 -8.66 -11.88 -10.08
N ILE A 58 -7.79 -11.02 -10.57
CA ILE A 58 -6.48 -10.68 -10.01
C ILE A 58 -6.44 -9.17 -9.78
N PHE A 59 -6.06 -8.75 -8.58
CA PHE A 59 -6.13 -7.39 -8.10
C PHE A 59 -4.87 -7.01 -7.36
N ALA A 60 -4.36 -5.81 -7.55
CA ALA A 60 -3.18 -5.29 -6.87
C ALA A 60 -3.36 -3.81 -6.52
N VAL A 61 -2.89 -3.43 -5.34
CA VAL A 61 -2.75 -2.04 -4.87
C VAL A 61 -1.33 -1.83 -4.35
N SER A 62 -0.81 -0.62 -4.44
CA SER A 62 0.52 -0.26 -3.96
C SER A 62 0.60 1.22 -3.66
N ASP A 63 1.31 1.59 -2.60
CA ASP A 63 1.61 2.95 -2.20
C ASP A 63 3.11 3.22 -2.30
N GLY A 64 3.48 4.34 -2.92
CA GLY A 64 4.86 4.78 -3.05
C GLY A 64 5.32 5.54 -1.80
N VAL A 65 6.34 5.02 -1.11
CA VAL A 65 6.71 5.51 0.23
C VAL A 65 7.95 6.42 0.28
N THR A 66 8.51 6.81 -0.85
CA THR A 66 9.69 7.68 -0.86
C THR A 66 9.32 9.08 -1.33
N LEU A 67 9.08 9.97 -0.40
CA LEU A 67 8.90 11.39 -0.67
C LEU A 67 10.26 12.06 -0.81
N GLU A 68 10.52 12.62 -1.99
CA GLU A 68 11.69 13.45 -2.24
C GLU A 68 11.24 14.83 -2.70
N LEU A 69 11.64 15.83 -1.95
CA LEU A 69 11.49 17.21 -2.36
C LEU A 69 12.79 17.68 -3.04
N ASP A 70 12.66 18.56 -4.03
CA ASP A 70 13.82 19.27 -4.56
C ASP A 70 14.38 20.26 -3.52
N LYS A 71 15.53 20.89 -3.84
CA LYS A 71 16.16 21.87 -2.95
C LYS A 71 15.29 23.10 -2.65
N LYS A 72 14.21 23.31 -3.42
CA LYS A 72 13.23 24.40 -3.23
C LYS A 72 11.97 23.92 -2.47
N GLY A 73 11.95 22.66 -2.02
CA GLY A 73 10.80 22.08 -1.34
C GLY A 73 9.65 21.68 -2.26
N ASN A 74 9.87 21.58 -3.58
CA ASN A 74 8.83 21.14 -4.50
C ASN A 74 8.91 19.63 -4.71
N TYR A 75 7.76 19.02 -4.95
CA TYR A 75 7.70 17.62 -5.37
C TYR A 75 8.19 17.44 -6.80
N PRO A 76 8.87 16.34 -7.11
CA PRO A 76 9.25 16.02 -8.47
C PRO A 76 8.02 15.83 -9.35
N LYS A 77 8.09 16.27 -10.60
CA LYS A 77 7.01 16.11 -11.58
C LYS A 77 6.59 14.64 -11.76
N ASN A 78 7.54 13.72 -11.66
CA ASN A 78 7.34 12.28 -11.71
C ASN A 78 7.96 11.65 -10.47
N SER A 79 7.13 11.07 -9.60
CA SER A 79 7.61 10.36 -8.43
C SER A 79 8.26 9.03 -8.79
N GLY A 80 9.49 8.80 -8.31
CA GLY A 80 10.15 7.51 -8.42
C GLY A 80 9.45 6.43 -7.59
N ALA A 81 8.89 6.80 -6.44
CA ALA A 81 8.10 5.91 -5.59
C ALA A 81 6.79 5.50 -6.28
N GLY A 82 6.04 6.45 -6.86
CA GLY A 82 4.86 6.14 -7.67
C GLY A 82 5.18 5.26 -8.89
N LYS A 83 6.41 5.39 -9.45
CA LYS A 83 6.86 4.47 -10.52
C LYS A 83 7.09 3.06 -10.00
N VAL A 84 7.63 2.89 -8.77
CA VAL A 84 7.78 1.57 -8.12
C VAL A 84 6.41 0.96 -7.85
N ALA A 85 5.46 1.73 -7.29
CA ALA A 85 4.09 1.27 -7.08
C ALA A 85 3.42 0.79 -8.38
N LYS A 86 3.63 1.54 -9.48
CA LYS A 86 3.15 1.15 -10.81
C LYS A 86 3.81 -0.15 -11.31
N ILE A 87 5.14 -0.28 -11.19
CA ILE A 87 5.87 -1.50 -11.58
C ILE A 87 5.32 -2.70 -10.81
N PHE A 88 5.13 -2.56 -9.49
CA PHE A 88 4.56 -3.61 -8.66
C PHE A 88 3.21 -4.08 -9.21
N CYS A 89 2.23 -3.22 -9.30
CA CYS A 89 0.89 -3.59 -9.72
C CYS A 89 0.83 -4.17 -11.15
N GLU A 90 1.56 -3.56 -12.10
CA GLU A 90 1.55 -4.02 -13.50
C GLU A 90 2.20 -5.40 -13.64
N MET A 91 3.32 -5.65 -12.95
CA MET A 91 3.99 -6.93 -13.03
C MET A 91 3.27 -8.03 -12.26
N ILE A 92 2.71 -7.74 -11.06
CA ILE A 92 1.87 -8.70 -10.35
C ILE A 92 0.77 -9.22 -11.26
N ILE A 93 0.01 -8.33 -11.90
CA ILE A 93 -1.08 -8.75 -12.81
C ILE A 93 -0.53 -9.60 -13.95
N LYS A 94 0.52 -9.13 -14.63
CA LYS A 94 1.10 -9.82 -15.77
C LYS A 94 1.58 -11.24 -15.43
N GLU A 95 2.30 -11.39 -14.32
CA GLU A 95 2.89 -12.68 -13.96
C GLU A 95 1.85 -13.63 -13.35
N ALA A 96 0.89 -13.12 -12.59
CA ALA A 96 -0.22 -13.93 -12.07
C ALA A 96 -1.17 -14.40 -13.18
N GLU A 97 -1.41 -13.61 -14.23
CA GLU A 97 -2.19 -14.03 -15.39
C GLU A 97 -1.61 -15.27 -16.08
N LYS A 98 -0.27 -15.35 -16.17
CA LYS A 98 0.43 -16.51 -16.80
C LYS A 98 0.23 -17.79 -15.98
N LYS A 99 0.05 -17.67 -14.68
CA LYS A 99 -0.03 -18.79 -13.72
C LYS A 99 -1.45 -19.15 -13.31
N TYR A 100 -2.46 -18.38 -13.71
CA TYR A 100 -3.80 -18.46 -13.14
C TYR A 100 -4.42 -19.85 -13.17
N GLY A 101 -4.19 -20.64 -14.22
CA GLY A 101 -4.71 -22.01 -14.35
C GLY A 101 -4.29 -22.91 -13.19
N ASP A 102 -3.01 -22.90 -12.84
CA ASP A 102 -2.38 -23.75 -11.84
C ASP A 102 -1.87 -22.97 -10.62
N PHE A 103 -2.49 -21.82 -10.33
CA PHE A 103 -2.04 -20.89 -9.29
C PHE A 103 -2.06 -21.53 -7.90
N THR A 104 -0.94 -21.43 -7.19
CA THR A 104 -0.71 -22.00 -5.86
C THR A 104 -0.11 -20.96 -4.90
N VAL A 105 -0.06 -21.26 -3.59
CA VAL A 105 0.53 -20.36 -2.59
C VAL A 105 2.01 -20.03 -2.87
N PRO A 106 2.89 -20.98 -3.26
CA PRO A 106 4.26 -20.67 -3.64
C PRO A 106 4.41 -19.65 -4.78
N ASP A 107 3.45 -19.58 -5.72
CA ASP A 107 3.50 -18.64 -6.83
C ASP A 107 3.44 -17.19 -6.35
N LEU A 108 2.77 -16.92 -5.23
CA LEU A 108 2.73 -15.59 -4.62
C LEU A 108 4.15 -15.05 -4.36
N LYS A 109 4.98 -15.84 -3.67
CA LYS A 109 6.37 -15.44 -3.37
C LYS A 109 7.21 -15.34 -4.64
N LYS A 110 7.08 -16.30 -5.55
CA LYS A 110 7.84 -16.33 -6.82
C LYS A 110 7.57 -15.08 -7.65
N ILE A 111 6.29 -14.71 -7.82
CA ILE A 111 5.89 -13.51 -8.55
C ILE A 111 6.44 -12.27 -7.86
N PHE A 112 6.34 -12.19 -6.52
CA PHE A 112 6.90 -11.06 -5.77
C PHE A 112 8.42 -10.92 -5.99
N SER A 113 9.17 -12.02 -5.99
CA SER A 113 10.62 -11.99 -6.23
C SER A 113 10.96 -11.43 -7.63
N GLU A 114 10.19 -11.79 -8.66
CA GLU A 114 10.36 -11.26 -10.03
C GLU A 114 10.07 -9.75 -10.08
N VAL A 115 9.03 -9.31 -9.38
CA VAL A 115 8.68 -7.87 -9.26
C VAL A 115 9.78 -7.11 -8.53
N ASN A 116 10.25 -7.63 -7.40
CA ASN A 116 11.29 -7.00 -6.58
C ASN A 116 12.61 -6.87 -7.37
N LEU A 117 12.96 -7.88 -8.17
CA LEU A 117 14.11 -7.82 -9.09
C LEU A 117 13.95 -6.71 -10.15
N LYS A 118 12.73 -6.50 -10.66
CA LYS A 118 12.47 -5.41 -11.61
C LYS A 118 12.63 -4.04 -10.95
N VAL A 119 12.22 -3.91 -9.70
CA VAL A 119 12.40 -2.69 -8.90
C VAL A 119 13.90 -2.45 -8.62
N ALA A 120 14.69 -3.50 -8.34
CA ALA A 120 16.15 -3.39 -8.21
C ALA A 120 16.78 -2.79 -9.46
N LYS A 121 16.42 -3.30 -10.65
CA LYS A 121 16.90 -2.75 -11.93
C LYS A 121 16.49 -1.30 -12.15
N TYR A 122 15.28 -0.93 -11.75
CA TYR A 122 14.81 0.45 -11.82
C TYR A 122 15.61 1.38 -10.91
N ASN A 123 15.83 1.00 -9.65
CA ASN A 123 16.65 1.77 -8.72
C ASN A 123 18.09 1.93 -9.24
N GLN A 124 18.68 0.84 -9.73
CA GLN A 124 20.04 0.87 -10.30
C GLN A 124 20.13 1.80 -11.51
N SER A 125 19.20 1.73 -12.45
CA SER A 125 19.16 2.61 -13.62
C SER A 125 18.90 4.08 -13.27
N SER A 126 18.33 4.33 -12.09
CA SER A 126 18.12 5.67 -11.52
C SER A 126 19.31 6.14 -10.67
N GLY A 127 20.45 5.45 -10.70
CA GLY A 127 21.66 5.77 -9.94
C GLY A 127 21.57 5.44 -8.43
N ARG A 128 20.50 4.77 -7.98
CA ARG A 128 20.24 4.47 -6.57
C ARG A 128 20.78 3.11 -6.19
N THR A 129 21.96 3.10 -5.60
CA THR A 129 22.63 1.89 -5.11
C THR A 129 23.04 2.06 -3.66
N LYS A 130 23.04 1.00 -2.86
CA LYS A 130 23.36 1.04 -1.41
C LYS A 130 24.60 1.89 -1.06
N GLY A 131 25.67 1.77 -1.82
CA GLY A 131 26.93 2.53 -1.58
C GLY A 131 26.87 4.03 -1.84
N LYS A 132 25.79 4.52 -2.47
CA LYS A 132 25.60 5.94 -2.82
C LYS A 132 24.51 6.63 -2.02
N LEU A 133 23.79 5.91 -1.16
CA LEU A 133 22.66 6.44 -0.41
C LEU A 133 23.11 7.19 0.84
N ASN A 134 22.50 8.34 1.11
CA ASN A 134 22.61 9.00 2.42
C ASN A 134 21.40 8.73 3.32
N TYR A 135 20.34 8.07 2.80
CA TYR A 135 19.10 7.68 3.47
C TYR A 135 18.24 8.84 4.01
N LEU A 136 18.59 10.08 3.74
CA LEU A 136 17.78 11.27 4.06
C LEU A 136 17.25 11.91 2.78
N ASP A 137 18.15 12.51 2.01
CA ASP A 137 17.83 13.26 0.80
C ASP A 137 17.91 12.38 -0.46
N PHE A 138 18.69 11.30 -0.38
CA PHE A 138 18.89 10.36 -1.48
C PHE A 138 18.79 8.92 -0.99
N ASP A 139 17.68 8.27 -1.36
CA ASP A 139 17.32 6.93 -0.90
C ASP A 139 16.81 6.07 -2.05
N LEU A 140 16.61 4.76 -1.83
CA LEU A 140 15.95 3.89 -2.80
C LEU A 140 14.50 4.32 -3.01
N PHE A 141 14.05 4.35 -4.24
CA PHE A 141 12.62 4.38 -4.52
C PHE A 141 11.97 3.10 -4.03
N SER A 142 10.89 3.24 -3.31
CA SER A 142 10.24 2.12 -2.64
C SER A 142 8.72 2.23 -2.67
N ALA A 143 8.05 1.11 -2.41
CA ALA A 143 6.61 1.05 -2.27
C ALA A 143 6.19 -0.04 -1.29
N THR A 144 4.99 0.08 -0.75
CA THR A 144 4.25 -1.02 -0.12
C THR A 144 3.32 -1.66 -1.13
N GLY A 145 2.71 -2.79 -0.82
CA GLY A 145 1.74 -3.36 -1.76
C GLY A 145 1.03 -4.58 -1.26
N SER A 146 -0.17 -4.78 -1.80
CA SER A 146 -0.96 -5.98 -1.58
C SER A 146 -1.58 -6.46 -2.89
N TYR A 147 -1.75 -7.77 -3.01
CA TYR A 147 -2.48 -8.33 -4.13
C TYR A 147 -3.21 -9.61 -3.76
N VAL A 148 -4.25 -9.90 -4.53
CA VAL A 148 -5.05 -11.12 -4.40
C VAL A 148 -5.32 -11.75 -5.75
N VAL A 149 -5.36 -13.07 -5.76
CA VAL A 149 -5.82 -13.92 -6.87
C VAL A 149 -6.98 -14.74 -6.35
N ILE A 150 -8.14 -14.67 -6.99
CA ILE A 150 -9.34 -15.42 -6.59
C ILE A 150 -9.54 -16.59 -7.53
N LYS A 151 -9.58 -17.80 -6.99
CA LYS A 151 -9.83 -19.04 -7.74
C LYS A 151 -10.67 -19.98 -6.92
N ASN A 152 -11.82 -20.39 -7.44
CA ASN A 152 -12.72 -21.39 -6.80
C ASN A 152 -13.06 -21.07 -5.33
N LYS A 153 -13.46 -19.82 -5.04
CA LYS A 153 -13.73 -19.30 -3.68
C LYS A 153 -12.55 -19.35 -2.73
N ILE A 154 -11.34 -19.53 -3.24
CA ILE A 154 -10.08 -19.41 -2.48
C ILE A 154 -9.46 -18.08 -2.85
N ILE A 155 -9.10 -17.31 -1.83
CA ILE A 155 -8.31 -16.07 -1.95
C ILE A 155 -6.86 -16.43 -1.69
N TYR A 156 -6.03 -16.35 -2.71
CA TYR A 156 -4.57 -16.32 -2.58
C TYR A 156 -4.17 -14.87 -2.40
N TRP A 157 -3.46 -14.56 -1.33
CA TRP A 157 -3.12 -13.20 -0.97
C TRP A 157 -1.65 -13.02 -0.64
N ALA A 158 -1.12 -11.85 -0.90
CA ALA A 158 0.17 -11.43 -0.40
C ALA A 158 0.15 -9.92 -0.09
N SER A 159 0.95 -9.54 0.90
CA SER A 159 1.07 -8.17 1.39
C SER A 159 2.48 -7.90 1.87
N ILE A 160 2.98 -6.69 1.65
CA ILE A 160 4.23 -6.19 2.22
C ILE A 160 4.00 -4.79 2.76
N CYS A 161 4.49 -4.55 3.99
CA CYS A 161 4.28 -3.34 4.77
C CYS A 161 2.80 -3.12 5.13
N ASP A 162 2.33 -1.88 5.04
CA ASP A 162 1.02 -1.42 5.54
C ASP A 162 -0.09 -1.36 4.48
N SER A 163 0.19 -1.76 3.26
CA SER A 163 -0.88 -2.16 2.34
C SER A 163 -1.48 -3.48 2.81
N SER A 164 -2.81 -3.55 2.95
CA SER A 164 -3.47 -4.64 3.66
C SER A 164 -4.46 -5.41 2.80
N VAL A 165 -4.67 -6.68 3.17
CA VAL A 165 -5.78 -7.54 2.71
C VAL A 165 -6.70 -7.81 3.91
N VAL A 166 -7.98 -7.53 3.75
CA VAL A 166 -8.99 -7.75 4.81
C VAL A 166 -10.18 -8.49 4.23
N HIS A 167 -10.62 -9.51 4.94
CA HIS A 167 -11.83 -10.27 4.66
C HIS A 167 -12.89 -9.98 5.73
N PHE A 168 -14.06 -9.57 5.31
CA PHE A 168 -15.24 -9.45 6.13
C PHE A 168 -16.24 -10.51 5.71
N LYS A 169 -16.76 -11.26 6.68
CA LYS A 169 -17.87 -12.18 6.46
C LYS A 169 -19.14 -11.40 6.13
N LYS A 170 -20.14 -12.06 5.58
CA LYS A 170 -21.44 -11.45 5.23
C LYS A 170 -22.14 -10.72 6.38
N ASP A 171 -21.86 -11.11 7.63
CA ASP A 171 -22.38 -10.46 8.84
C ASP A 171 -21.58 -9.20 9.26
N GLY A 172 -20.47 -8.91 8.59
CA GLY A 172 -19.59 -7.79 8.87
C GLY A 172 -18.46 -8.09 9.85
N SER A 173 -18.40 -9.30 10.40
CA SER A 173 -17.26 -9.71 11.23
C SER A 173 -15.99 -9.89 10.39
N ILE A 174 -14.82 -9.65 11.00
CA ILE A 174 -13.53 -9.86 10.34
C ILE A 174 -13.22 -11.37 10.33
N GLY A 175 -13.17 -11.97 9.13
CA GLY A 175 -12.71 -13.34 8.94
C GLY A 175 -11.18 -13.43 8.84
N PHE A 176 -10.54 -12.42 8.23
CA PHE A 176 -9.10 -12.35 8.09
C PHE A 176 -8.63 -10.90 7.94
N LYS A 177 -7.46 -10.59 8.48
CA LYS A 177 -6.69 -9.37 8.18
C LYS A 177 -5.21 -9.73 8.09
N SER A 178 -4.51 -9.19 7.09
CA SER A 178 -3.05 -9.34 6.98
C SER A 178 -2.36 -8.88 8.27
N PRO A 179 -1.30 -9.59 8.72
CA PRO A 179 -0.62 -9.31 9.98
C PRO A 179 -0.02 -7.89 10.04
N ASP A 180 0.15 -7.38 11.26
CA ASP A 180 0.77 -6.09 11.52
C ASP A 180 2.25 -6.08 11.12
N CYS A 181 2.58 -5.34 10.08
CA CYS A 181 3.94 -5.23 9.53
C CYS A 181 4.91 -4.46 10.47
N TRP A 182 4.38 -3.62 11.38
CA TRP A 182 5.18 -2.78 12.28
C TRP A 182 5.58 -3.49 13.57
N LYS A 183 5.06 -4.69 13.83
CA LYS A 183 5.32 -5.42 15.08
C LYS A 183 6.81 -5.61 15.33
N LEU A 184 7.53 -6.19 14.37
CA LEU A 184 8.98 -6.44 14.52
C LEU A 184 9.76 -5.15 14.71
N LEU A 185 9.41 -4.08 14.02
CA LEU A 185 10.06 -2.79 14.20
C LEU A 185 9.88 -2.31 15.65
N ARG A 186 8.64 -2.29 16.17
CA ARG A 186 8.37 -1.84 17.54
C ARG A 186 9.11 -2.65 18.60
N GLU A 187 9.25 -3.96 18.40
CA GLU A 187 9.97 -4.87 19.30
C GLU A 187 11.49 -4.64 19.31
N ASN A 188 12.06 -4.10 18.24
CA ASN A 188 13.50 -3.94 18.05
C ASN A 188 14.00 -2.49 18.15
N LEU A 189 13.10 -1.50 18.29
CA LEU A 189 13.52 -0.11 18.50
C LEU A 189 14.20 0.07 19.85
N PRO A 190 15.27 0.88 19.95
CA PRO A 190 15.94 1.18 21.22
C PRO A 190 15.00 1.86 22.23
N LYS A 191 15.16 1.56 23.52
CA LYS A 191 14.37 2.19 24.59
C LYS A 191 14.38 3.74 24.58
N HIS A 192 15.48 4.33 24.12
CA HIS A 192 15.66 5.79 24.03
C HIS A 192 15.30 6.36 22.66
N TRP A 193 14.58 5.60 21.81
CA TRP A 193 14.25 5.96 20.43
C TRP A 193 13.70 7.38 20.26
N MET A 194 12.77 7.77 21.14
CA MET A 194 12.13 9.09 21.08
C MET A 194 13.07 10.26 21.47
N LYS A 195 14.23 9.98 22.07
CA LYS A 195 15.25 10.98 22.39
C LYS A 195 16.18 11.28 21.20
N ILE A 196 16.17 10.45 20.16
CA ILE A 196 16.98 10.63 18.96
C ILE A 196 16.30 11.71 18.08
N PRO A 197 17.05 12.69 17.52
CA PRO A 197 16.51 13.67 16.58
C PRO A 197 15.77 13.03 15.40
N GLU A 198 14.71 13.67 14.92
CA GLU A 198 13.85 13.08 13.88
C GLU A 198 14.60 12.73 12.59
N SER A 199 15.48 13.59 12.12
CA SER A 199 16.29 13.34 10.93
C SER A 199 17.19 12.12 11.09
N GLU A 200 17.79 11.95 12.26
CA GLU A 200 18.60 10.78 12.56
C GLU A 200 17.76 9.51 12.68
N ARG A 201 16.59 9.59 13.33
CA ARG A 201 15.63 8.47 13.36
C ARG A 201 15.23 8.04 11.95
N LYS A 202 14.92 8.98 11.05
CA LYS A 202 14.62 8.67 9.64
C LYS A 202 15.74 7.91 8.96
N LYS A 203 16.99 8.37 9.17
CA LYS A 203 18.18 7.72 8.62
C LYS A 203 18.37 6.30 9.16
N ILE A 204 18.24 6.12 10.47
CA ILE A 204 18.37 4.82 11.14
C ILE A 204 17.26 3.86 10.65
N ILE A 205 16.00 4.30 10.60
CA ILE A 205 14.88 3.50 10.11
C ILE A 205 15.15 2.98 8.70
N ARG A 206 15.57 3.85 7.80
CA ARG A 206 15.81 3.49 6.40
C ARG A 206 17.05 2.62 6.20
N LYS A 207 18.13 2.89 6.96
CA LYS A 207 19.40 2.18 6.84
C LYS A 207 19.41 0.82 7.55
N THR A 208 18.74 0.72 8.70
CA THR A 208 18.89 -0.42 9.61
C THR A 208 17.65 -1.30 9.65
N TYR A 209 16.46 -0.71 9.70
CA TYR A 209 15.22 -1.45 9.95
C TYR A 209 14.40 -1.74 8.69
N ARG A 210 14.52 -0.89 7.65
CA ARG A 210 13.88 -1.18 6.35
C ARG A 210 14.55 -2.40 5.71
N ASN A 211 13.75 -3.45 5.49
CA ASN A 211 14.24 -4.76 5.06
C ASN A 211 15.39 -5.29 5.97
N GLY A 212 15.36 -4.90 7.24
CA GLY A 212 16.46 -5.09 8.17
C GLY A 212 16.59 -6.53 8.65
N VAL A 213 17.83 -7.03 8.66
CA VAL A 213 18.20 -8.32 9.28
C VAL A 213 19.37 -8.10 10.23
N ASP A 214 19.35 -8.78 11.35
CA ASP A 214 20.48 -8.75 12.29
C ASP A 214 21.66 -9.62 11.81
N ARG A 215 22.73 -9.67 12.60
CA ARG A 215 23.94 -10.45 12.28
C ARG A 215 23.68 -11.95 12.18
N ASN A 216 22.62 -12.43 12.82
CA ASN A 216 22.20 -13.84 12.79
C ASN A 216 21.18 -14.11 11.67
N GLY A 217 20.86 -13.12 10.86
CA GLY A 217 19.89 -13.19 9.80
C GLY A 217 18.43 -13.12 10.28
N LYS A 218 18.14 -12.77 11.54
CA LYS A 218 16.77 -12.57 12.05
C LYS A 218 16.21 -11.24 11.53
N LEU A 219 14.92 -11.22 11.19
CA LEU A 219 14.21 -10.00 10.81
C LEU A 219 14.04 -9.08 12.03
N ILE A 220 14.34 -7.78 11.87
CA ILE A 220 14.34 -6.81 12.97
C ILE A 220 13.51 -5.55 12.70
N GLY A 221 12.95 -5.39 11.50
CA GLY A 221 12.30 -4.17 11.07
C GLY A 221 10.98 -4.41 10.33
N TYR A 222 10.84 -3.76 9.21
CA TYR A 222 9.66 -3.83 8.34
C TYR A 222 10.10 -4.01 6.87
N GLY A 223 9.23 -4.63 6.07
CA GLY A 223 9.51 -4.87 4.67
C GLY A 223 8.96 -3.77 3.77
N VAL A 224 9.69 -3.43 2.71
CA VAL A 224 9.22 -2.55 1.61
C VAL A 224 9.81 -3.03 0.29
N ILE A 225 9.11 -2.80 -0.78
CA ILE A 225 9.56 -3.14 -2.14
C ILE A 225 10.62 -2.12 -2.57
N THR A 226 11.89 -2.51 -2.50
CA THR A 226 13.04 -1.66 -2.86
C THR A 226 13.92 -2.28 -3.93
N GLY A 227 13.72 -3.57 -4.22
CA GLY A 227 14.66 -4.37 -4.99
C GLY A 227 15.77 -5.01 -4.14
N GLU A 228 15.80 -4.79 -2.82
CA GLU A 228 16.68 -5.50 -1.89
C GLU A 228 16.16 -6.92 -1.69
N LYS A 229 17.07 -7.91 -1.70
CA LYS A 229 16.70 -9.33 -1.57
C LYS A 229 16.01 -9.63 -0.25
N GLU A 230 16.38 -8.93 0.80
CA GLU A 230 15.82 -9.08 2.14
C GLU A 230 14.32 -8.72 2.18
N ALA A 231 13.81 -7.87 1.27
CA ALA A 231 12.39 -7.56 1.16
C ALA A 231 11.52 -8.80 0.98
N GLU A 232 12.04 -9.84 0.28
CA GLU A 232 11.32 -11.09 0.03
C GLU A 232 11.02 -11.89 1.31
N ARG A 233 11.79 -11.65 2.37
CA ARG A 233 11.63 -12.31 3.67
C ARG A 233 10.52 -11.65 4.52
N TYR A 234 10.14 -10.44 4.19
CA TYR A 234 9.09 -9.69 4.84
C TYR A 234 7.72 -9.86 4.16
N LEU A 235 7.68 -10.52 3.00
CA LEU A 235 6.42 -10.78 2.33
C LEU A 235 5.55 -11.70 3.20
N GLN A 236 4.37 -11.23 3.52
CA GLN A 236 3.31 -12.00 4.16
C GLN A 236 2.41 -12.55 3.06
N PHE A 237 2.10 -13.83 3.09
CA PHE A 237 1.28 -14.46 2.06
C PHE A 237 0.62 -15.75 2.56
N GLY A 238 -0.46 -16.12 1.89
CA GLY A 238 -1.19 -17.33 2.21
C GLY A 238 -2.45 -17.48 1.38
N LYS A 239 -3.39 -18.24 1.91
CA LYS A 239 -4.72 -18.40 1.33
C LYS A 239 -5.78 -18.51 2.43
N PHE A 240 -7.02 -18.15 2.10
CA PHE A 240 -8.22 -18.42 2.90
C PHE A 240 -9.42 -18.65 1.98
N GLU A 241 -10.46 -19.27 2.51
CA GLU A 241 -11.71 -19.52 1.80
C GLU A 241 -12.70 -18.40 2.06
N VAL A 242 -13.61 -18.20 1.12
CA VAL A 242 -14.69 -17.21 1.19
C VAL A 242 -16.01 -17.83 0.76
N GLU A 243 -17.10 -17.28 1.29
CA GLU A 243 -18.47 -17.67 0.98
C GLU A 243 -19.20 -16.57 0.18
N ASP A 244 -20.35 -16.96 -0.42
CA ASP A 244 -21.20 -15.98 -1.10
C ASP A 244 -21.75 -14.95 -0.11
N GLY A 245 -21.57 -13.69 -0.46
CA GLY A 245 -21.92 -12.55 0.38
C GLY A 245 -20.74 -11.95 1.16
N ASP A 246 -19.61 -12.65 1.25
CA ASP A 246 -18.40 -12.12 1.87
C ASP A 246 -17.80 -10.93 1.08
N LEU A 247 -16.97 -10.16 1.76
CA LEU A 247 -16.31 -8.98 1.21
C LEU A 247 -14.80 -9.09 1.42
N VAL A 248 -14.04 -9.04 0.33
CA VAL A 248 -12.58 -8.93 0.37
C VAL A 248 -12.18 -7.51 -0.02
N ILE A 249 -11.36 -6.89 0.79
CA ILE A 249 -10.83 -5.55 0.55
C ILE A 249 -9.30 -5.63 0.48
N ILE A 250 -8.70 -5.01 -0.54
CA ILE A 250 -7.28 -4.69 -0.57
C ILE A 250 -7.13 -3.17 -0.60
N LEU A 251 -6.20 -2.65 0.19
CA LEU A 251 -6.10 -1.20 0.42
C LEU A 251 -4.67 -0.76 0.74
N THR A 252 -4.39 0.52 0.48
CA THR A 252 -3.23 1.24 1.02
C THR A 252 -3.59 1.87 2.39
N ASP A 253 -2.60 2.29 3.16
CA ASP A 253 -2.74 2.73 4.56
C ASP A 253 -3.77 3.87 4.73
N GLY A 254 -3.92 4.74 3.73
CA GLY A 254 -4.87 5.83 3.77
C GLY A 254 -6.34 5.42 3.92
N PHE A 255 -6.69 4.15 3.66
CA PHE A 255 -8.01 3.59 3.95
C PHE A 255 -8.09 2.82 5.26
N GLU A 256 -7.02 2.65 6.01
CA GLU A 256 -7.03 1.83 7.22
C GLU A 256 -8.04 2.31 8.28
N ASN A 257 -8.19 3.62 8.44
CA ASN A 257 -9.16 4.15 9.40
C ASN A 257 -10.62 4.05 8.90
N TYR A 258 -10.83 4.08 7.59
CA TYR A 258 -12.17 3.89 7.02
C TYR A 258 -12.72 2.49 7.24
N ILE A 259 -11.89 1.45 7.11
CA ILE A 259 -12.35 0.06 7.31
C ILE A 259 -12.63 -0.28 8.79
N LYS A 260 -12.24 0.56 9.74
CA LYS A 260 -12.63 0.49 11.16
C LYS A 260 -14.05 1.03 11.39
N MET A 261 -14.59 1.77 10.45
CA MET A 261 -15.95 2.32 10.53
C MET A 261 -16.96 1.30 10.01
N GLU A 262 -17.80 0.78 10.90
CA GLU A 262 -18.84 -0.19 10.54
C GLU A 262 -19.73 0.28 9.39
N SER A 263 -20.13 1.56 9.40
CA SER A 263 -20.95 2.15 8.33
C SER A 263 -20.26 2.14 6.96
N PHE A 264 -18.94 2.27 6.93
CA PHE A 264 -18.15 2.21 5.70
C PHE A 264 -18.06 0.78 5.18
N VAL A 265 -17.82 -0.21 6.03
CA VAL A 265 -17.81 -1.64 5.67
C VAL A 265 -19.19 -2.10 5.21
N LYS A 266 -20.25 -1.74 5.93
CA LYS A 266 -21.64 -2.03 5.55
C LYS A 266 -22.01 -1.48 4.18
N LEU A 267 -21.45 -0.34 3.76
CA LEU A 267 -21.67 0.20 2.41
C LEU A 267 -21.29 -0.82 1.32
N PHE A 268 -20.19 -1.55 1.50
CA PHE A 268 -19.75 -2.57 0.54
C PHE A 268 -20.48 -3.90 0.73
N LEU A 269 -20.83 -4.27 1.95
CA LEU A 269 -21.59 -5.49 2.21
C LEU A 269 -23.01 -5.42 1.61
N TYR A 270 -23.70 -4.29 1.78
CA TYR A 270 -25.04 -4.09 1.21
C TYR A 270 -25.02 -3.76 -0.28
N TRP A 271 -23.98 -3.15 -0.77
CA TRP A 271 -23.76 -2.79 -2.18
C TRP A 271 -24.95 -2.05 -2.82
N PRO A 272 -25.41 -0.92 -2.28
CA PRO A 272 -26.57 -0.21 -2.79
C PRO A 272 -26.33 0.33 -4.22
N LYS A 273 -27.39 0.60 -4.98
CA LYS A 273 -27.31 1.14 -6.34
C LYS A 273 -26.51 2.43 -6.42
N ASP A 274 -26.59 3.27 -5.42
CA ASP A 274 -25.92 4.57 -5.28
C ASP A 274 -24.58 4.51 -4.52
N ILE A 275 -23.97 3.34 -4.42
CA ILE A 275 -22.73 3.11 -3.65
C ILE A 275 -21.62 4.13 -3.98
N LYS A 276 -21.45 4.51 -5.26
CA LYS A 276 -20.44 5.49 -5.65
C LYS A 276 -20.68 6.86 -5.03
N SER A 277 -21.94 7.31 -5.02
CA SER A 277 -22.33 8.60 -4.43
C SER A 277 -22.11 8.58 -2.91
N LYS A 278 -22.58 7.52 -2.24
CA LYS A 278 -22.40 7.33 -0.79
C LYS A 278 -20.91 7.26 -0.41
N PHE A 279 -20.12 6.51 -1.14
CA PHE A 279 -18.68 6.44 -0.93
C PHE A 279 -18.01 7.82 -1.02
N LYS A 280 -18.29 8.58 -2.10
CA LYS A 280 -17.75 9.93 -2.28
C LYS A 280 -18.18 10.86 -1.15
N LYS A 281 -19.44 10.80 -0.73
CA LYS A 281 -19.96 11.62 0.38
C LYS A 281 -19.21 11.33 1.67
N ILE A 282 -19.10 10.05 2.06
CA ILE A 282 -18.42 9.63 3.29
C ILE A 282 -16.94 10.04 3.25
N THR A 283 -16.23 9.72 2.16
CA THR A 283 -14.79 10.00 2.08
C THR A 283 -14.50 11.49 2.07
N LYS A 284 -15.30 12.30 1.36
CA LYS A 284 -15.16 13.75 1.37
C LYS A 284 -15.42 14.34 2.75
N GLN A 285 -16.52 13.94 3.39
CA GLN A 285 -16.90 14.42 4.71
C GLN A 285 -15.81 14.11 5.74
N LYS A 286 -15.37 12.86 5.83
CA LYS A 286 -14.33 12.44 6.78
C LYS A 286 -12.99 13.12 6.55
N SER A 287 -12.59 13.32 5.31
CA SER A 287 -11.35 14.05 4.97
C SER A 287 -11.39 15.53 5.39
N ILE A 288 -12.58 16.14 5.44
CA ILE A 288 -12.75 17.52 5.93
C ILE A 288 -12.79 17.56 7.45
N GLU A 289 -13.52 16.62 8.10
CA GLU A 289 -13.67 16.55 9.55
C GLU A 289 -12.34 16.24 10.26
N ASP A 290 -11.56 15.31 9.72
CA ASP A 290 -10.31 14.85 10.29
C ASP A 290 -9.30 14.52 9.19
N PRO A 291 -8.61 15.53 8.62
CA PRO A 291 -7.68 15.35 7.52
C PRO A 291 -6.46 14.50 7.89
N ASN A 292 -6.05 14.48 9.15
CA ASN A 292 -4.89 13.71 9.60
C ASN A 292 -5.13 12.19 9.52
N ASN A 293 -6.34 11.75 9.86
CA ASN A 293 -6.70 10.33 9.87
C ASN A 293 -7.38 9.86 8.59
N PHE A 294 -8.02 10.78 7.85
CA PHE A 294 -8.86 10.44 6.69
C PHE A 294 -8.51 11.23 5.42
N GLY A 295 -7.54 12.12 5.45
CA GLY A 295 -7.17 12.99 4.32
C GLY A 295 -6.00 12.53 3.47
N ARG A 296 -5.34 11.42 3.83
CA ARG A 296 -4.17 10.90 3.09
C ARG A 296 -4.52 10.44 1.68
N GLU A 297 -3.52 10.38 0.81
CA GLU A 297 -3.61 9.60 -0.42
C GLU A 297 -3.99 8.17 -0.11
N ARG A 298 -4.88 7.57 -0.90
CA ARG A 298 -5.45 6.27 -0.58
C ARG A 298 -6.07 5.56 -1.77
N THR A 299 -5.91 4.26 -1.79
CA THR A 299 -6.47 3.38 -2.82
C THR A 299 -7.14 2.17 -2.17
N ILE A 300 -8.32 1.79 -2.67
CA ILE A 300 -9.07 0.63 -2.21
C ILE A 300 -9.68 -0.13 -3.39
N ILE A 301 -9.63 -1.45 -3.32
CA ILE A 301 -10.41 -2.35 -4.17
C ILE A 301 -11.29 -3.18 -3.26
N ALA A 302 -12.60 -3.05 -3.39
CA ALA A 302 -13.58 -3.84 -2.66
C ALA A 302 -14.21 -4.88 -3.59
N ILE A 303 -14.21 -6.13 -3.17
CA ILE A 303 -14.63 -7.29 -3.95
C ILE A 303 -15.69 -8.02 -3.14
N LYS A 304 -16.95 -7.94 -3.57
CA LYS A 304 -18.03 -8.73 -3.00
C LYS A 304 -18.13 -10.05 -3.73
N ILE A 305 -18.05 -11.15 -2.97
CA ILE A 305 -18.13 -12.52 -3.47
C ILE A 305 -19.57 -12.92 -3.76
#